data_8ba2efd9dc8a77b72bab2b09df506f92
#
_entry.id   8ba2efd9dc8a77b72bab2b09df506f92
#
_cell.length_a   1.000
_cell.length_b   1.000
_cell.length_c   1.000
_cell.angle_alpha   90.00
_cell.angle_beta   90.00
_cell.angle_gamma   90.00
#
_symmetry.space_group_name_H-M   'P 1'
#
loop_
_entity.id
_entity.type
_entity.pdbx_description
1 polymer ?
#
loop_
_entity_poly.entity_id
_entity_poly.type
_entity_poly.pdbx_seq_one_letter_code
_entity_poly.pdbx_strand_id
1 'polypeptide(L)'
;RISGSYYTLENLIIEKAGDNGIQIKGANANYNTVNNCIVRYNNDAGVQITGGASYNTMRFVYSYRNCDVYTLGGNADGFAPKLGAQTGNTFYGCYAWENSDDGWDSFDKTTSGYTKDLSYEECACWNNGNPDIFTGKYDYENGNALDTNLYLVELISNQDKNFVSNYNKGNFSLPTDSFINTSAGKINLSSWTGSNYDGNPNGFKFGSAYTDKTSLRTVKNCLSFGHGRKGFDNNSTVKASFENCVSFDNGYNYYFPTFSVSKASDMLGFNGKSKDKVPSSVSVTTPTDSAQKSIRSKVEATRKSIVSQCNNNVIPGEVYFNIY
;
A
#
# COMPACT_ATOMS: atom_id res chain seq x y z
N ARG A 1 -7.54 -16.54 -5.54
CA ARG A 1 -6.45 -16.56 -6.54
C ARG A 1 -7.01 -16.66 -7.95
N ILE A 2 -6.45 -15.92 -8.90
CA ILE A 2 -6.71 -15.97 -10.34
C ILE A 2 -5.45 -16.52 -11.01
N SER A 3 -5.57 -17.64 -11.72
CA SER A 3 -4.47 -18.28 -12.47
C SER A 3 -4.78 -18.45 -13.96
N GLY A 4 -5.92 -17.94 -14.41
CA GLY A 4 -6.34 -17.87 -15.81
C GLY A 4 -6.46 -16.43 -16.32
N SER A 5 -6.89 -16.28 -17.56
CA SER A 5 -6.99 -15.01 -18.25
C SER A 5 -8.43 -14.56 -18.48
N TYR A 6 -8.62 -13.26 -18.72
CA TYR A 6 -9.89 -12.63 -19.13
C TYR A 6 -11.00 -12.68 -18.08
N TYR A 7 -10.64 -12.77 -16.78
CA TYR A 7 -11.61 -12.61 -15.70
C TYR A 7 -11.83 -11.13 -15.38
N THR A 8 -13.06 -10.80 -15.03
CA THR A 8 -13.42 -9.51 -14.46
C THR A 8 -13.99 -9.70 -13.06
N LEU A 9 -13.39 -9.03 -12.08
CA LEU A 9 -13.91 -8.86 -10.73
C LEU A 9 -14.39 -7.44 -10.60
N GLU A 10 -15.66 -7.24 -10.25
CA GLU A 10 -16.25 -5.92 -10.20
C GLU A 10 -17.23 -5.77 -9.05
N ASN A 11 -17.24 -4.59 -8.42
CA ASN A 11 -18.18 -4.22 -7.36
C ASN A 11 -18.17 -5.19 -6.17
N LEU A 12 -16.99 -5.62 -5.73
CA LEU A 12 -16.81 -6.58 -4.64
C LEU A 12 -16.12 -5.92 -3.45
N ILE A 13 -16.47 -6.39 -2.25
CA ILE A 13 -15.72 -6.17 -1.03
C ILE A 13 -15.03 -7.50 -0.69
N ILE A 14 -13.69 -7.52 -0.72
CA ILE A 14 -12.86 -8.68 -0.44
C ILE A 14 -12.11 -8.42 0.86
N GLU A 15 -12.38 -9.24 1.87
CA GLU A 15 -11.80 -9.05 3.20
C GLU A 15 -11.54 -10.36 3.93
N LYS A 16 -10.63 -10.29 4.93
CA LYS A 16 -10.36 -11.39 5.88
C LYS A 16 -9.82 -12.66 5.22
N ALA A 17 -9.11 -12.52 4.11
CA ALA A 17 -8.37 -13.65 3.55
C ALA A 17 -7.17 -14.00 4.45
N GLY A 18 -6.88 -15.29 4.60
CA GLY A 18 -5.72 -15.77 5.36
C GLY A 18 -4.36 -15.60 4.64
N ASP A 19 -4.36 -14.99 3.47
CA ASP A 19 -3.23 -14.66 2.60
C ASP A 19 -3.65 -13.38 1.84
N ASN A 20 -3.19 -13.15 0.61
CA ASN A 20 -3.58 -11.99 -0.19
C ASN A 20 -5.10 -11.89 -0.40
N GLY A 21 -5.65 -10.70 -0.39
CA GLY A 21 -7.06 -10.47 -0.73
C GLY A 21 -7.37 -10.92 -2.16
N ILE A 22 -6.61 -10.41 -3.12
CA ILE A 22 -6.63 -10.84 -4.52
C ILE A 22 -5.21 -11.23 -4.93
N GLN A 23 -5.03 -12.45 -5.45
CA GLN A 23 -3.75 -12.86 -6.02
C GLN A 23 -3.93 -13.25 -7.49
N ILE A 24 -3.27 -12.51 -8.41
CA ILE A 24 -3.18 -12.83 -9.83
C ILE A 24 -1.80 -13.44 -10.08
N LYS A 25 -1.74 -14.74 -10.36
CA LYS A 25 -0.47 -15.48 -10.32
C LYS A 25 -0.30 -16.47 -11.46
N GLY A 26 0.86 -16.38 -12.10
CA GLY A 26 1.31 -17.33 -13.11
C GLY A 26 1.27 -16.77 -14.53
N ALA A 27 2.05 -17.37 -15.43
CA ALA A 27 2.21 -16.91 -16.82
C ALA A 27 0.91 -16.93 -17.65
N ASN A 28 -0.11 -17.67 -17.19
CA ASN A 28 -1.41 -17.73 -17.84
C ASN A 28 -2.44 -16.77 -17.20
N ALA A 29 -2.06 -15.99 -16.18
CA ALA A 29 -2.96 -15.08 -15.48
C ALA A 29 -2.89 -13.66 -16.11
N ASN A 30 -3.44 -13.51 -17.32
CA ASN A 30 -3.28 -12.32 -18.12
C ASN A 30 -4.62 -11.71 -18.53
N TYR A 31 -4.61 -10.41 -18.81
CA TYR A 31 -5.81 -9.68 -19.28
C TYR A 31 -6.99 -9.75 -18.31
N ASN A 32 -6.71 -9.87 -17.01
CA ASN A 32 -7.75 -9.82 -16.00
C ASN A 32 -7.99 -8.36 -15.58
N THR A 33 -9.22 -8.06 -15.22
CA THR A 33 -9.63 -6.73 -14.74
C THR A 33 -10.19 -6.86 -13.33
N VAL A 34 -9.70 -5.99 -12.43
CA VAL A 34 -10.33 -5.76 -11.12
C VAL A 34 -10.80 -4.31 -11.11
N ASN A 35 -12.09 -4.11 -11.01
CA ASN A 35 -12.71 -2.81 -11.14
C ASN A 35 -13.66 -2.53 -9.97
N ASN A 36 -13.57 -1.31 -9.41
CA ASN A 36 -14.50 -0.84 -8.41
C ASN A 36 -14.66 -1.82 -7.23
N CYS A 37 -13.54 -2.14 -6.56
CA CYS A 37 -13.50 -3.09 -5.47
C CYS A 37 -12.87 -2.50 -4.21
N ILE A 38 -13.33 -2.94 -3.04
CA ILE A 38 -12.67 -2.73 -1.76
C ILE A 38 -11.92 -4.02 -1.39
N VAL A 39 -10.65 -3.90 -1.00
CA VAL A 39 -9.80 -5.02 -0.58
C VAL A 39 -9.14 -4.67 0.74
N ARG A 40 -9.55 -5.32 1.85
CA ARG A 40 -9.14 -4.89 3.19
C ARG A 40 -9.05 -6.03 4.20
N TYR A 41 -8.30 -5.78 5.28
CA TYR A 41 -8.18 -6.72 6.42
C TYR A 41 -7.71 -8.13 6.03
N ASN A 42 -6.89 -8.23 4.98
CA ASN A 42 -6.30 -9.48 4.55
C ASN A 42 -4.95 -9.71 5.23
N ASN A 43 -4.51 -10.98 5.34
CA ASN A 43 -3.31 -11.35 6.08
C ASN A 43 -2.02 -11.33 5.23
N ASP A 44 -2.03 -10.72 4.09
CA ASP A 44 -0.90 -10.37 3.23
C ASP A 44 -1.35 -9.18 2.36
N ALA A 45 -0.70 -8.91 1.25
CA ALA A 45 -1.05 -7.79 0.38
C ALA A 45 -2.52 -7.79 -0.05
N GLY A 46 -3.12 -6.61 -0.15
CA GLY A 46 -4.49 -6.51 -0.67
C GLY A 46 -4.60 -7.10 -2.06
N VAL A 47 -3.81 -6.61 -3.02
CA VAL A 47 -3.76 -7.13 -4.39
C VAL A 47 -2.33 -7.49 -4.76
N GLN A 48 -2.06 -8.75 -5.04
CA GLN A 48 -0.76 -9.21 -5.52
C GLN A 48 -0.83 -9.65 -6.99
N ILE A 49 0.11 -9.19 -7.81
CA ILE A 49 0.34 -9.67 -9.19
C ILE A 49 1.75 -10.26 -9.24
N THR A 50 1.91 -11.52 -9.65
CA THR A 50 3.18 -12.23 -9.49
C THR A 50 3.37 -13.40 -10.45
N GLY A 51 4.60 -13.93 -10.51
CA GLY A 51 4.92 -15.22 -11.12
C GLY A 51 4.60 -15.33 -12.60
N GLY A 52 4.81 -14.27 -13.37
CA GLY A 52 4.61 -14.28 -14.82
C GLY A 52 3.32 -13.61 -15.31
N ALA A 53 2.45 -13.18 -14.39
CA ALA A 53 1.17 -12.53 -14.75
C ALA A 53 1.41 -11.17 -15.44
N SER A 54 0.68 -10.91 -16.54
CA SER A 54 0.87 -9.74 -17.41
C SER A 54 -0.45 -9.15 -17.91
N TYR A 55 -0.41 -7.90 -18.34
CA TYR A 55 -1.56 -7.19 -18.96
C TYR A 55 -2.83 -7.19 -18.10
N ASN A 56 -2.69 -7.19 -16.77
CA ASN A 56 -3.83 -7.07 -15.87
C ASN A 56 -4.09 -5.61 -15.51
N THR A 57 -5.36 -5.25 -15.35
CA THR A 57 -5.79 -3.88 -15.09
C THR A 57 -6.52 -3.79 -13.76
N MET A 58 -6.03 -2.90 -12.89
CA MET A 58 -6.67 -2.51 -11.64
C MET A 58 -7.26 -1.11 -11.82
N ARG A 59 -8.55 -0.94 -11.60
CA ARG A 59 -9.24 0.36 -11.72
C ARG A 59 -10.10 0.61 -10.49
N PHE A 60 -9.96 1.78 -9.87
CA PHE A 60 -10.76 2.17 -8.71
C PHE A 60 -10.82 1.08 -7.64
N VAL A 61 -9.64 0.52 -7.33
CA VAL A 61 -9.48 -0.46 -6.26
C VAL A 61 -8.98 0.26 -5.01
N TYR A 62 -9.68 0.04 -3.90
CA TYR A 62 -9.45 0.65 -2.61
C TYR A 62 -8.84 -0.40 -1.68
N SER A 63 -7.52 -0.38 -1.49
CA SER A 63 -6.78 -1.39 -0.74
C SER A 63 -6.27 -0.84 0.58
N TYR A 64 -6.80 -1.30 1.71
CA TYR A 64 -6.44 -0.73 2.99
C TYR A 64 -6.50 -1.70 4.18
N ARG A 65 -5.72 -1.37 5.20
CA ARG A 65 -5.66 -2.13 6.46
C ARG A 65 -5.40 -3.62 6.27
N ASN A 66 -4.63 -3.97 5.25
CA ASN A 66 -4.09 -5.30 5.10
C ASN A 66 -2.86 -5.44 6.01
N CYS A 67 -2.71 -6.60 6.67
CA CYS A 67 -1.68 -6.77 7.68
C CYS A 67 -1.24 -8.22 7.77
N ASP A 68 0.01 -8.51 7.42
CA ASP A 68 0.61 -9.82 7.68
C ASP A 68 1.04 -9.93 9.15
N VAL A 69 0.20 -10.61 9.92
CA VAL A 69 0.42 -10.80 11.37
C VAL A 69 1.65 -11.67 11.62
N TYR A 70 1.95 -12.59 10.69
CA TYR A 70 3.01 -13.57 10.87
C TYR A 70 4.41 -12.97 10.66
N THR A 71 4.49 -11.87 9.93
CA THR A 71 5.73 -11.12 9.70
C THR A 71 5.80 -9.80 10.46
N LEU A 72 4.99 -9.65 11.51
CA LEU A 72 4.93 -8.42 12.32
C LEU A 72 4.69 -7.16 11.46
N GLY A 73 3.82 -7.27 10.46
CA GLY A 73 3.44 -6.18 9.58
C GLY A 73 4.21 -6.09 8.27
N GLY A 74 5.26 -6.87 8.07
CA GLY A 74 5.93 -6.95 6.79
C GLY A 74 5.07 -7.62 5.71
N ASN A 75 5.38 -7.42 4.43
CA ASN A 75 4.78 -8.01 3.23
C ASN A 75 3.36 -7.53 2.87
N ALA A 76 2.53 -7.10 3.80
CA ALA A 76 1.15 -6.72 3.51
C ALA A 76 1.04 -5.30 2.93
N ASP A 77 1.36 -5.19 1.67
CA ASP A 77 1.21 -3.98 0.88
C ASP A 77 -0.24 -3.73 0.49
N GLY A 78 -0.57 -2.50 0.11
CA GLY A 78 -1.84 -2.24 -0.56
C GLY A 78 -1.90 -2.97 -1.90
N PHE A 79 -0.88 -2.77 -2.72
CA PHE A 79 -0.70 -3.41 -4.02
C PHE A 79 0.72 -3.94 -4.17
N ALA A 80 0.86 -5.19 -4.54
CA ALA A 80 2.11 -5.91 -4.65
C ALA A 80 2.35 -6.48 -6.07
N PRO A 81 2.57 -5.63 -7.10
CA PRO A 81 3.04 -6.11 -8.40
C PRO A 81 4.53 -6.45 -8.29
N LYS A 82 4.82 -7.64 -7.80
CA LYS A 82 6.16 -8.06 -7.39
C LYS A 82 6.47 -9.51 -7.74
N LEU A 83 7.71 -9.93 -7.46
CA LEU A 83 8.17 -11.32 -7.60
C LEU A 83 7.91 -11.87 -9.01
N GLY A 84 8.37 -11.15 -10.02
CA GLY A 84 8.29 -11.55 -11.42
C GLY A 84 6.95 -11.22 -12.10
N ALA A 85 6.20 -10.22 -11.64
CA ALA A 85 5.10 -9.66 -12.42
C ALA A 85 5.61 -9.19 -13.80
N GLN A 86 4.91 -9.55 -14.88
CA GLN A 86 5.36 -9.21 -16.21
C GLN A 86 4.75 -7.90 -16.74
N THR A 87 5.08 -7.54 -17.96
CA THR A 87 4.74 -6.25 -18.55
C THR A 87 3.24 -6.01 -18.69
N GLY A 88 2.85 -4.75 -18.79
CA GLY A 88 1.49 -4.34 -19.11
C GLY A 88 0.48 -4.39 -17.95
N ASN A 89 0.94 -4.66 -16.72
CA ASN A 89 0.07 -4.51 -15.56
C ASN A 89 -0.10 -3.03 -15.22
N THR A 90 -1.36 -2.58 -15.08
CA THR A 90 -1.72 -1.16 -14.93
C THR A 90 -2.60 -0.92 -13.71
N PHE A 91 -2.40 0.23 -13.08
CA PHE A 91 -3.20 0.72 -11.96
C PHE A 91 -3.73 2.10 -12.32
N TYR A 92 -5.05 2.28 -12.28
CA TYR A 92 -5.72 3.52 -12.59
C TYR A 92 -6.74 3.88 -11.51
N GLY A 93 -6.62 5.05 -10.91
CA GLY A 93 -7.54 5.48 -9.85
C GLY A 93 -7.55 4.57 -8.62
N CYS A 94 -6.43 3.89 -8.35
CA CYS A 94 -6.30 2.96 -7.24
C CYS A 94 -5.73 3.66 -6.01
N TYR A 95 -6.23 3.30 -4.82
CA TYR A 95 -5.81 3.95 -3.57
C TYR A 95 -5.40 2.94 -2.51
N ALA A 96 -4.26 3.22 -1.84
CA ALA A 96 -3.69 2.37 -0.80
C ALA A 96 -3.46 3.15 0.48
N TRP A 97 -4.07 2.73 1.59
CA TRP A 97 -3.84 3.41 2.87
C TRP A 97 -3.88 2.49 4.07
N GLU A 98 -3.12 2.87 5.08
CA GLU A 98 -3.12 2.16 6.36
C GLU A 98 -2.85 0.65 6.23
N ASN A 99 -2.12 0.22 5.21
CA ASN A 99 -1.59 -1.13 5.13
C ASN A 99 -0.36 -1.26 6.04
N SER A 100 -0.05 -2.47 6.50
CA SER A 100 1.05 -2.65 7.43
C SER A 100 2.43 -2.55 6.80
N ASP A 101 2.55 -2.69 5.49
CA ASP A 101 3.80 -2.47 4.74
C ASP A 101 3.63 -1.28 3.75
N ASP A 102 4.14 -1.37 2.56
CA ASP A 102 4.13 -0.31 1.56
C ASP A 102 2.73 -0.06 0.95
N GLY A 103 2.50 1.12 0.38
CA GLY A 103 1.30 1.35 -0.46
C GLY A 103 1.34 0.52 -1.74
N TRP A 104 2.46 0.61 -2.46
CA TRP A 104 2.84 -0.26 -3.58
C TRP A 104 4.23 -0.82 -3.37
N ASP A 105 4.41 -2.11 -3.60
CA ASP A 105 5.72 -2.77 -3.60
C ASP A 105 5.97 -3.56 -4.87
N SER A 106 7.11 -3.29 -5.52
CA SER A 106 7.59 -4.01 -6.70
C SER A 106 8.87 -4.79 -6.42
N PHE A 107 8.95 -5.41 -5.24
CA PHE A 107 10.10 -6.15 -4.76
C PHE A 107 10.34 -7.43 -5.57
N ASP A 108 11.60 -7.71 -5.91
CA ASP A 108 12.03 -8.96 -6.51
C ASP A 108 13.10 -9.65 -5.67
N LYS A 109 13.17 -10.98 -5.79
CA LYS A 109 14.24 -11.85 -5.24
C LYS A 109 15.04 -12.44 -6.38
N THR A 110 16.23 -12.90 -6.10
CA THR A 110 17.07 -13.62 -7.07
C THR A 110 16.38 -14.84 -7.70
N THR A 111 15.43 -15.42 -6.98
CA THR A 111 14.71 -16.64 -7.36
C THR A 111 13.33 -16.41 -7.97
N SER A 112 12.84 -15.17 -7.98
CA SER A 112 11.45 -14.89 -8.38
C SER A 112 11.25 -14.53 -9.85
N GLY A 113 12.31 -14.31 -10.60
CA GLY A 113 12.25 -13.57 -11.85
C GLY A 113 12.08 -12.05 -11.61
N TYR A 114 12.14 -11.26 -12.68
CA TYR A 114 12.13 -9.81 -12.61
C TYR A 114 10.75 -9.24 -12.93
N THR A 115 10.30 -8.33 -12.09
CA THR A 115 9.11 -7.51 -12.36
C THR A 115 9.41 -6.52 -13.47
N LYS A 116 8.58 -6.56 -14.53
CA LYS A 116 8.72 -5.77 -15.75
C LYS A 116 7.97 -4.44 -15.65
N ASP A 117 7.61 -3.85 -16.80
CA ASP A 117 7.00 -2.54 -16.86
C ASP A 117 5.65 -2.46 -16.16
N LEU A 118 5.48 -1.42 -15.36
CA LEU A 118 4.26 -1.13 -14.62
C LEU A 118 3.82 0.31 -14.85
N SER A 119 2.51 0.55 -14.86
CA SER A 119 1.94 1.88 -14.99
C SER A 119 1.01 2.21 -13.84
N TYR A 120 1.17 3.41 -13.30
CA TYR A 120 0.37 3.99 -12.24
C TYR A 120 -0.18 5.34 -12.70
N GLU A 121 -1.48 5.48 -12.77
CA GLU A 121 -2.13 6.73 -13.18
C GLU A 121 -3.29 7.05 -12.25
N GLU A 122 -3.44 8.31 -11.83
CA GLU A 122 -4.47 8.76 -10.88
C GLU A 122 -4.47 7.97 -9.55
N CYS A 123 -3.33 7.41 -9.16
CA CYS A 123 -3.21 6.61 -7.96
C CYS A 123 -2.78 7.44 -6.75
N ALA A 124 -3.26 7.06 -5.56
CA ALA A 124 -2.86 7.73 -4.34
C ALA A 124 -2.60 6.77 -3.19
N CYS A 125 -1.69 7.16 -2.29
CA CYS A 125 -1.46 6.42 -1.06
C CYS A 125 -1.14 7.32 0.12
N TRP A 126 -1.53 6.88 1.30
CA TRP A 126 -1.25 7.60 2.55
C TRP A 126 -1.17 6.68 3.76
N ASN A 127 -0.35 7.07 4.71
CA ASN A 127 -0.25 6.48 6.04
C ASN A 127 -0.04 4.96 6.07
N ASN A 128 0.67 4.38 5.07
CA ASN A 128 1.05 2.97 5.09
C ASN A 128 2.27 2.75 5.99
N GLY A 129 2.44 1.54 6.51
CA GLY A 129 3.55 1.13 7.36
C GLY A 129 3.57 1.80 8.74
N ASN A 130 2.45 2.28 9.25
CA ASN A 130 2.35 2.87 10.57
C ASN A 130 1.94 1.80 11.60
N PRO A 131 2.83 1.38 12.52
CA PRO A 131 2.54 0.35 13.51
C PRO A 131 1.39 0.72 14.46
N ASP A 132 1.22 2.01 14.75
CA ASP A 132 0.23 2.47 15.72
C ASP A 132 -1.22 2.18 15.27
N ILE A 133 -1.45 2.06 13.98
CA ILE A 133 -2.75 1.67 13.42
C ILE A 133 -3.14 0.25 13.87
N PHE A 134 -2.17 -0.68 13.88
CA PHE A 134 -2.40 -2.10 14.17
C PHE A 134 -2.27 -2.43 15.65
N THR A 135 -1.73 -1.55 16.46
CA THR A 135 -1.59 -1.73 17.90
C THR A 135 -2.72 -1.08 18.71
N GLY A 136 -3.69 -0.48 18.05
CA GLY A 136 -4.82 0.20 18.70
C GLY A 136 -4.45 1.53 19.38
N LYS A 137 -3.29 2.10 19.05
CA LYS A 137 -2.85 3.39 19.63
C LYS A 137 -3.31 4.61 18.85
N TYR A 138 -3.73 4.42 17.61
CA TYR A 138 -3.96 5.53 16.70
C TYR A 138 -5.22 5.33 15.87
N ASP A 139 -6.09 6.34 15.87
CA ASP A 139 -7.18 6.51 14.92
C ASP A 139 -6.93 7.79 14.12
N TYR A 140 -6.52 7.62 12.89
CA TYR A 140 -6.19 8.74 12.02
C TYR A 140 -7.39 9.65 11.72
N GLU A 141 -8.59 9.09 11.69
CA GLU A 141 -9.80 9.83 11.32
C GLU A 141 -10.41 10.60 12.49
N ASN A 142 -10.41 10.01 13.68
CA ASN A 142 -11.13 10.53 14.83
C ASN A 142 -10.24 10.81 16.05
N GLY A 143 -8.94 10.49 15.99
CA GLY A 143 -8.03 10.62 17.13
C GLY A 143 -8.29 9.62 18.25
N ASN A 144 -9.06 8.56 17.98
CA ASN A 144 -9.38 7.48 18.92
C ASN A 144 -8.68 6.18 18.57
N ALA A 145 -8.58 5.26 19.51
CA ALA A 145 -8.11 3.91 19.22
C ALA A 145 -9.01 3.24 18.19
N LEU A 146 -8.42 2.81 17.06
CA LEU A 146 -9.17 2.13 16.00
C LEU A 146 -9.60 0.73 16.44
N ASP A 147 -10.78 0.32 15.99
CA ASP A 147 -11.20 -1.08 15.92
C ASP A 147 -10.38 -1.91 14.89
N THR A 148 -9.21 -1.42 14.47
CA THR A 148 -8.27 -2.16 13.61
C THR A 148 -7.80 -3.45 14.24
N ASN A 149 -7.89 -3.55 15.54
CA ASN A 149 -7.72 -4.81 16.25
C ASN A 149 -8.79 -5.85 15.91
N LEU A 150 -9.88 -5.51 15.20
CA LEU A 150 -10.89 -6.52 14.84
C LEU A 150 -10.31 -7.68 14.07
N TYR A 151 -9.40 -7.44 13.14
CA TYR A 151 -8.76 -8.52 12.40
C TYR A 151 -7.78 -9.33 13.27
N LEU A 152 -6.92 -8.66 14.03
CA LEU A 152 -6.06 -9.31 15.02
C LEU A 152 -6.90 -10.03 16.08
N VAL A 153 -7.98 -9.43 16.52
CA VAL A 153 -8.95 -10.00 17.45
C VAL A 153 -9.60 -11.27 16.88
N GLU A 154 -10.01 -11.28 15.62
CA GLU A 154 -10.58 -12.47 14.98
C GLU A 154 -9.54 -13.59 14.84
N LEU A 155 -8.32 -13.28 14.45
CA LEU A 155 -7.23 -14.25 14.38
C LEU A 155 -6.91 -14.85 15.74
N ILE A 156 -6.86 -14.03 16.78
CA ILE A 156 -6.62 -14.47 18.15
C ILE A 156 -7.82 -15.25 18.67
N SER A 157 -9.06 -14.79 18.41
CA SER A 157 -10.29 -15.46 18.86
C SER A 157 -10.47 -16.84 18.27
N ASN A 158 -10.02 -17.07 17.06
CA ASN A 158 -10.01 -18.38 16.46
C ASN A 158 -9.07 -19.38 17.14
N GLN A 159 -8.12 -18.85 17.94
CA GLN A 159 -7.09 -19.65 18.62
C GLN A 159 -7.20 -19.63 20.14
N ASP A 160 -7.79 -18.60 20.75
CA ASP A 160 -7.99 -18.47 22.18
C ASP A 160 -9.39 -17.97 22.53
N LYS A 161 -10.26 -18.88 22.94
CA LYS A 161 -11.64 -18.57 23.34
C LYS A 161 -11.73 -17.67 24.57
N ASN A 162 -10.71 -17.63 25.42
CA ASN A 162 -10.67 -16.75 26.60
C ASN A 162 -10.45 -15.30 26.21
N PHE A 163 -9.76 -15.06 25.11
CA PHE A 163 -9.56 -13.73 24.56
C PHE A 163 -10.88 -13.07 24.16
N VAL A 164 -11.77 -13.80 23.49
CA VAL A 164 -13.10 -13.31 23.09
C VAL A 164 -13.90 -12.81 24.30
N SER A 165 -13.86 -13.56 25.40
CA SER A 165 -14.57 -13.17 26.64
C SER A 165 -14.04 -11.86 27.22
N ASN A 166 -12.74 -11.63 27.17
CA ASN A 166 -12.12 -10.38 27.65
C ASN A 166 -12.37 -9.21 26.69
N TYR A 167 -12.31 -9.44 25.38
CA TYR A 167 -12.62 -8.44 24.36
C TYR A 167 -14.07 -7.93 24.49
N ASN A 168 -15.02 -8.87 24.60
CA ASN A 168 -16.42 -8.53 24.79
C ASN A 168 -16.74 -7.77 26.09
N LYS A 169 -15.81 -7.78 27.06
CA LYS A 169 -15.89 -6.96 28.29
C LYS A 169 -15.28 -5.57 28.13
N GLY A 170 -14.84 -5.18 26.95
CA GLY A 170 -14.23 -3.89 26.68
C GLY A 170 -12.73 -3.79 27.02
N ASN A 171 -12.07 -4.88 27.27
CA ASN A 171 -10.61 -4.94 27.48
C ASN A 171 -9.91 -5.07 26.12
N PHE A 172 -9.59 -3.94 25.50
CA PHE A 172 -8.97 -3.86 24.16
C PHE A 172 -7.44 -3.97 24.15
N SER A 173 -6.78 -4.32 25.24
CA SER A 173 -5.35 -4.58 25.21
C SER A 173 -5.08 -5.94 24.59
N LEU A 174 -4.18 -5.98 23.60
CA LEU A 174 -3.63 -7.25 23.13
C LEU A 174 -3.04 -7.99 24.33
N PRO A 175 -3.41 -9.29 24.55
CA PRO A 175 -2.89 -10.03 25.69
C PRO A 175 -1.37 -10.13 25.57
N THR A 176 -0.65 -9.71 26.60
CA THR A 176 0.83 -9.73 26.63
C THR A 176 1.41 -11.14 26.52
N ASP A 177 0.63 -12.15 26.84
CA ASP A 177 1.05 -13.57 26.86
C ASP A 177 0.41 -14.43 25.78
N SER A 178 -0.35 -13.83 24.84
CA SER A 178 -1.00 -14.60 23.80
C SER A 178 -0.08 -14.90 22.64
N PHE A 179 -0.17 -16.13 22.15
CA PHE A 179 0.61 -16.62 21.02
C PHE A 179 -0.33 -17.01 19.88
N ILE A 180 0.04 -16.67 18.66
CA ILE A 180 -0.56 -17.25 17.46
C ILE A 180 0.33 -18.41 17.02
N ASN A 181 -0.22 -19.60 16.91
CA ASN A 181 0.48 -20.76 16.36
C ASN A 181 0.42 -20.68 14.82
N THR A 182 1.55 -20.74 14.17
CA THR A 182 1.68 -20.72 12.72
C THR A 182 2.45 -21.96 12.27
N SER A 183 2.43 -22.24 10.97
CA SER A 183 3.30 -23.25 10.38
C SER A 183 4.79 -22.92 10.53
N ALA A 184 5.12 -21.65 10.73
CA ALA A 184 6.50 -21.15 10.95
C ALA A 184 6.88 -21.06 12.45
N GLY A 185 5.95 -21.33 13.37
CA GLY A 185 6.18 -21.26 14.83
C GLY A 185 5.15 -20.40 15.56
N LYS A 186 5.45 -20.11 16.83
CA LYS A 186 4.62 -19.26 17.66
C LYS A 186 4.99 -17.79 17.51
N ILE A 187 4.01 -16.94 17.27
CA ILE A 187 4.18 -15.49 17.30
C ILE A 187 3.62 -14.95 18.60
N ASN A 188 4.45 -14.27 19.37
CA ASN A 188 4.03 -13.59 20.58
C ASN A 188 3.43 -12.23 20.20
N LEU A 189 2.18 -12.00 20.56
CA LEU A 189 1.48 -10.73 20.27
C LEU A 189 2.07 -9.53 21.00
N SER A 190 2.76 -9.74 22.13
CA SER A 190 3.55 -8.68 22.77
C SER A 190 4.69 -8.17 21.86
N SER A 191 5.08 -8.93 20.84
CA SER A 191 6.06 -8.52 19.83
C SER A 191 5.55 -7.43 18.88
N TRP A 192 4.25 -7.16 18.86
CA TRP A 192 3.66 -6.03 18.13
C TRP A 192 3.94 -4.69 18.82
N THR A 193 5.16 -4.48 19.25
CA THR A 193 5.64 -3.18 19.69
C THR A 193 6.25 -2.42 18.53
N GLY A 194 6.25 -1.09 18.59
CA GLY A 194 6.85 -0.26 17.53
C GLY A 194 8.33 -0.59 17.25
N SER A 195 9.04 -1.26 18.18
CA SER A 195 10.44 -1.69 18.00
C SER A 195 10.60 -2.98 17.18
N ASN A 196 9.57 -3.83 17.11
CA ASN A 196 9.61 -5.14 16.44
C ASN A 196 8.77 -5.17 15.16
N TYR A 197 8.16 -4.06 14.83
CA TYR A 197 7.37 -3.94 13.61
C TYR A 197 8.26 -3.99 12.36
N ASP A 198 7.96 -4.87 11.42
CA ASP A 198 8.77 -5.12 10.21
C ASP A 198 8.20 -4.47 8.93
N GLY A 199 7.08 -3.77 9.04
CA GLY A 199 6.49 -3.04 7.91
C GLY A 199 7.31 -1.82 7.50
N ASN A 200 7.30 -1.51 6.22
CA ASN A 200 7.97 -0.34 5.64
C ASN A 200 6.98 0.80 5.43
N PRO A 201 7.15 1.94 6.08
CA PRO A 201 6.25 3.07 5.91
C PRO A 201 6.55 3.88 4.65
N ASN A 202 6.43 3.27 3.46
CA ASN A 202 6.58 3.96 2.18
C ASN A 202 5.25 4.01 1.40
N GLY A 203 5.18 4.95 0.47
CA GLY A 203 4.07 5.06 -0.48
C GLY A 203 4.24 4.15 -1.68
N PHE A 204 4.98 4.61 -2.69
CA PHE A 204 5.30 3.84 -3.90
C PHE A 204 6.75 3.37 -3.84
N LYS A 205 6.96 2.06 -3.75
CA LYS A 205 8.28 1.43 -3.79
C LYS A 205 8.44 0.67 -5.12
N PHE A 206 9.35 1.14 -5.95
CA PHE A 206 9.46 0.76 -7.36
C PHE A 206 10.30 -0.47 -7.64
N GLY A 207 10.94 -1.03 -6.65
CA GLY A 207 11.76 -2.23 -6.85
C GLY A 207 12.65 -2.59 -5.66
N SER A 208 13.60 -3.47 -5.93
CA SER A 208 14.63 -3.94 -5.00
C SER A 208 15.99 -3.99 -5.69
N ALA A 209 17.01 -4.43 -4.98
CA ALA A 209 18.34 -4.64 -5.55
C ALA A 209 18.36 -5.62 -6.74
N TYR A 210 17.35 -6.46 -6.85
CA TYR A 210 17.24 -7.49 -7.90
C TYR A 210 16.27 -7.11 -9.02
N THR A 211 15.67 -5.93 -8.99
CA THR A 211 14.73 -5.48 -10.03
C THR A 211 15.46 -5.26 -11.36
N ASP A 212 14.80 -5.59 -12.46
CA ASP A 212 15.33 -5.41 -13.81
C ASP A 212 15.56 -3.93 -14.13
N LYS A 213 16.80 -3.57 -14.35
CA LYS A 213 17.23 -2.20 -14.65
C LYS A 213 16.70 -1.64 -15.97
N THR A 214 16.21 -2.50 -16.87
CA THR A 214 15.63 -2.09 -18.15
C THR A 214 14.15 -1.80 -18.08
N SER A 215 13.48 -2.28 -17.04
CA SER A 215 12.04 -2.08 -16.80
C SER A 215 11.72 -0.63 -16.50
N LEU A 216 10.52 -0.21 -16.88
CA LEU A 216 10.00 1.14 -16.71
C LEU A 216 8.83 1.17 -15.71
N ARG A 217 8.85 2.15 -14.83
CA ARG A 217 7.70 2.56 -14.00
C ARG A 217 7.16 3.88 -14.56
N THR A 218 5.96 3.84 -15.11
CA THR A 218 5.26 5.07 -15.55
C THR A 218 4.36 5.54 -14.43
N VAL A 219 4.56 6.77 -13.96
CA VAL A 219 3.86 7.34 -12.80
C VAL A 219 3.29 8.69 -13.19
N LYS A 220 1.97 8.77 -13.29
CA LYS A 220 1.26 9.95 -13.77
C LYS A 220 0.11 10.32 -12.85
N ASN A 221 -0.03 11.61 -12.55
CA ASN A 221 -1.10 12.15 -11.70
C ASN A 221 -1.20 11.39 -10.36
N CYS A 222 -0.07 11.02 -9.75
CA CYS A 222 -0.05 10.22 -8.54
C CYS A 222 0.24 11.07 -7.31
N LEU A 223 -0.36 10.66 -6.18
CA LEU A 223 -0.29 11.35 -4.91
C LEU A 223 0.25 10.44 -3.81
N SER A 224 1.21 10.92 -3.00
CA SER A 224 1.73 10.19 -1.85
C SER A 224 1.93 11.11 -0.64
N PHE A 225 1.33 10.79 0.51
CA PHE A 225 1.47 11.62 1.69
C PHE A 225 1.35 10.88 3.02
N GLY A 226 1.94 11.46 4.07
CA GLY A 226 1.79 10.98 5.44
C GLY A 226 2.56 9.70 5.77
N HIS A 227 3.55 9.30 4.97
CA HIS A 227 4.37 8.13 5.24
C HIS A 227 5.55 8.44 6.16
N GLY A 228 5.84 7.53 7.08
CA GLY A 228 6.94 7.67 8.03
C GLY A 228 8.32 7.74 7.37
N ARG A 229 8.48 7.11 6.19
CA ARG A 229 9.75 7.10 5.43
C ARG A 229 9.63 7.84 4.11
N LYS A 230 9.14 7.23 3.07
CA LYS A 230 9.27 7.76 1.70
C LYS A 230 7.92 7.78 0.98
N GLY A 231 7.64 8.88 0.30
CA GLY A 231 6.46 9.00 -0.56
C GLY A 231 6.63 8.19 -1.85
N PHE A 232 7.66 8.55 -2.62
CA PHE A 232 8.06 7.78 -3.80
C PHE A 232 9.49 7.29 -3.58
N ASP A 233 9.67 5.96 -3.58
CA ASP A 233 10.94 5.30 -3.29
C ASP A 233 11.44 4.49 -4.48
N ASN A 234 12.60 4.85 -4.99
CA ASN A 234 13.36 3.94 -5.83
C ASN A 234 14.67 3.55 -5.17
N ASN A 235 14.64 2.49 -4.40
CA ASN A 235 15.81 1.86 -3.81
C ASN A 235 16.54 0.91 -4.77
N SER A 236 16.08 0.85 -6.03
CA SER A 236 16.65 0.05 -7.10
C SER A 236 17.20 0.93 -8.23
N THR A 237 17.60 0.33 -9.33
CA THR A 237 18.04 1.02 -10.55
C THR A 237 17.02 0.94 -11.68
N VAL A 238 15.77 0.60 -11.38
CA VAL A 238 14.69 0.55 -12.37
C VAL A 238 14.45 1.95 -12.96
N LYS A 239 14.14 2.03 -14.22
CA LYS A 239 13.78 3.30 -14.87
C LYS A 239 12.39 3.75 -14.41
N ALA A 240 12.15 5.07 -14.32
CA ALA A 240 10.80 5.58 -14.18
C ALA A 240 10.61 6.89 -14.95
N SER A 241 9.36 7.15 -15.25
CA SER A 241 8.88 8.40 -15.82
C SER A 241 7.83 8.98 -14.90
N PHE A 242 8.01 10.23 -14.51
CA PHE A 242 7.07 10.95 -13.65
C PHE A 242 6.43 12.09 -14.42
N GLU A 243 5.13 12.23 -14.26
CA GLU A 243 4.37 13.35 -14.79
C GLU A 243 3.32 13.75 -13.77
N ASN A 244 3.31 15.04 -13.37
CA ASN A 244 2.26 15.61 -12.57
C ASN A 244 2.03 14.86 -11.23
N CYS A 245 3.10 14.65 -10.45
CA CYS A 245 3.05 13.92 -9.19
C CYS A 245 3.19 14.86 -7.99
N VAL A 246 2.43 14.58 -6.93
CA VAL A 246 2.46 15.36 -5.70
C VAL A 246 2.83 14.48 -4.52
N SER A 247 3.77 14.95 -3.68
CA SER A 247 4.21 14.24 -2.49
C SER A 247 4.43 15.21 -1.33
N PHE A 248 3.86 14.92 -0.15
CA PHE A 248 4.01 15.79 1.01
C PHE A 248 3.85 15.06 2.35
N ASP A 249 4.36 15.64 3.42
CA ASP A 249 4.29 15.13 4.79
C ASP A 249 4.92 13.75 4.99
N ASN A 250 5.86 13.36 4.13
CA ASN A 250 6.59 12.11 4.25
C ASN A 250 7.94 12.31 4.96
N GLY A 251 8.63 11.22 5.30
CA GLY A 251 10.03 11.29 5.69
C GLY A 251 10.87 11.93 4.60
N TYR A 252 10.84 11.37 3.40
CA TYR A 252 11.28 11.95 2.11
C TYR A 252 10.08 11.96 1.17
N ASN A 253 9.82 13.05 0.47
CA ASN A 253 8.76 13.04 -0.54
C ASN A 253 9.20 12.24 -1.76
N TYR A 254 10.46 12.42 -2.20
CA TYR A 254 11.07 11.68 -3.29
C TYR A 254 12.45 11.15 -2.89
N TYR A 255 12.68 9.86 -3.10
CA TYR A 255 13.94 9.21 -2.74
C TYR A 255 14.45 8.34 -3.90
N PHE A 256 15.36 8.89 -4.71
CA PHE A 256 15.91 8.27 -5.91
C PHE A 256 17.43 8.31 -5.95
N PRO A 257 18.16 7.75 -4.97
CA PRO A 257 19.60 7.94 -4.85
C PRO A 257 20.43 7.31 -5.97
N THR A 258 19.91 6.29 -6.65
CA THR A 258 20.63 5.50 -7.65
C THR A 258 19.93 5.46 -9.00
N PHE A 259 19.06 6.40 -9.27
CA PHE A 259 17.99 6.26 -10.23
C PHE A 259 18.25 6.84 -11.62
N SER A 260 17.78 6.15 -12.65
CA SER A 260 17.69 6.64 -14.02
C SER A 260 16.28 7.13 -14.32
N VAL A 261 16.06 8.43 -14.17
CA VAL A 261 14.79 9.08 -14.60
C VAL A 261 14.81 9.26 -16.10
N SER A 262 13.87 8.65 -16.80
CA SER A 262 13.72 8.83 -18.25
C SER A 262 12.99 10.13 -18.60
N LYS A 263 12.05 10.54 -17.73
CA LYS A 263 11.30 11.80 -17.86
C LYS A 263 10.80 12.21 -16.47
N ALA A 264 10.85 13.51 -16.16
CA ALA A 264 10.21 14.07 -14.98
C ALA A 264 9.66 15.46 -15.31
N SER A 265 8.37 15.68 -15.10
CA SER A 265 7.70 16.97 -15.26
C SER A 265 6.67 17.17 -14.17
N ASP A 266 6.50 18.42 -13.76
CA ASP A 266 5.45 18.86 -12.86
C ASP A 266 5.38 18.07 -11.54
N MET A 267 6.56 17.82 -10.94
CA MET A 267 6.67 17.17 -9.64
C MET A 267 6.61 18.21 -8.53
N LEU A 268 5.65 18.05 -7.62
CA LEU A 268 5.51 18.93 -6.45
C LEU A 268 5.89 18.17 -5.16
N GLY A 269 6.69 18.83 -4.31
CA GLY A 269 7.08 18.26 -3.02
C GLY A 269 7.11 19.35 -1.94
N PHE A 270 6.51 19.08 -0.77
CA PHE A 270 6.55 19.99 0.36
C PHE A 270 6.39 19.30 1.71
N ASN A 271 6.90 19.97 2.74
CA ASN A 271 6.81 19.51 4.13
C ASN A 271 7.34 18.09 4.38
N GLY A 272 8.38 17.67 3.64
CA GLY A 272 9.12 16.45 3.95
C GLY A 272 9.96 16.62 5.21
N LYS A 273 10.07 15.59 6.06
CA LYS A 273 10.94 15.63 7.25
C LYS A 273 12.42 15.69 6.90
N SER A 274 12.77 15.21 5.72
CA SER A 274 14.13 15.23 5.18
C SER A 274 14.14 15.80 3.76
N LYS A 275 15.27 16.37 3.35
CA LYS A 275 15.47 16.85 1.98
C LYS A 275 15.44 15.70 1.00
N ASP A 276 14.66 15.84 -0.06
CA ASP A 276 14.53 14.86 -1.12
C ASP A 276 15.89 14.47 -1.74
N LYS A 277 16.00 13.22 -2.11
CA LYS A 277 17.17 12.67 -2.81
C LYS A 277 16.76 12.34 -4.24
N VAL A 278 17.01 13.28 -5.14
CA VAL A 278 16.72 13.12 -6.57
C VAL A 278 17.95 13.46 -7.41
N PRO A 279 18.11 12.87 -8.62
CA PRO A 279 19.16 13.25 -9.54
C PRO A 279 19.09 14.75 -9.91
N SER A 280 20.23 15.36 -10.25
CA SER A 280 20.28 16.78 -10.65
C SER A 280 19.45 17.12 -11.89
N SER A 281 19.09 16.12 -12.69
CA SER A 281 18.20 16.27 -13.85
C SER A 281 16.71 16.32 -13.50
N VAL A 282 16.36 16.08 -12.23
CA VAL A 282 14.98 16.07 -11.75
C VAL A 282 14.72 17.30 -10.91
N SER A 283 13.71 18.08 -11.29
CA SER A 283 13.24 19.22 -10.51
C SER A 283 12.00 18.85 -9.71
N VAL A 284 12.04 19.09 -8.41
CA VAL A 284 10.88 19.01 -7.52
C VAL A 284 10.58 20.43 -7.05
N THR A 285 9.40 20.93 -7.39
CA THR A 285 8.97 22.29 -7.05
C THR A 285 8.24 22.28 -5.70
N THR A 286 8.61 23.21 -4.82
CA THR A 286 7.85 23.49 -3.60
C THR A 286 6.78 24.54 -3.91
N PRO A 287 5.48 24.22 -3.78
CA PRO A 287 4.42 25.20 -4.01
C PRO A 287 4.44 26.33 -2.98
N THR A 288 3.84 27.47 -3.31
CA THR A 288 3.61 28.55 -2.33
C THR A 288 2.75 28.07 -1.17
N ASP A 289 2.83 28.73 -0.01
CA ASP A 289 2.04 28.35 1.17
C ASP A 289 0.53 28.34 0.90
N SER A 290 0.05 29.27 0.08
CA SER A 290 -1.36 29.27 -0.34
C SER A 290 -1.73 28.05 -1.18
N ALA A 291 -0.87 27.67 -2.12
CA ALA A 291 -1.06 26.49 -2.95
C ALA A 291 -0.98 25.19 -2.11
N GLN A 292 -0.03 25.11 -1.16
CA GLN A 292 0.05 23.97 -0.23
C GLN A 292 -1.23 23.81 0.59
N LYS A 293 -1.78 24.90 1.14
CA LYS A 293 -3.06 24.89 1.86
C LYS A 293 -4.21 24.44 0.98
N SER A 294 -4.26 24.90 -0.27
CA SER A 294 -5.28 24.48 -1.23
C SER A 294 -5.19 22.98 -1.56
N ILE A 295 -3.98 22.49 -1.85
CA ILE A 295 -3.74 21.06 -2.09
C ILE A 295 -4.19 20.24 -0.89
N ARG A 296 -3.77 20.56 0.33
CA ARG A 296 -4.15 19.85 1.56
C ARG A 296 -5.67 19.81 1.73
N SER A 297 -6.36 20.95 1.54
CA SER A 297 -7.80 21.02 1.71
C SER A 297 -8.54 20.11 0.73
N LYS A 298 -8.14 20.10 -0.55
CA LYS A 298 -8.71 19.21 -1.56
C LYS A 298 -8.44 17.75 -1.25
N VAL A 299 -7.19 17.42 -0.92
CA VAL A 299 -6.78 16.04 -0.56
C VAL A 299 -7.57 15.55 0.63
N GLU A 300 -7.68 16.34 1.69
CA GLU A 300 -8.37 15.97 2.91
C GLU A 300 -9.87 15.76 2.69
N ALA A 301 -10.52 16.61 1.91
CA ALA A 301 -11.94 16.46 1.59
C ALA A 301 -12.20 15.15 0.82
N THR A 302 -11.41 14.88 -0.22
CA THR A 302 -11.53 13.66 -1.03
C THR A 302 -11.22 12.41 -0.21
N ARG A 303 -10.12 12.43 0.56
CA ARG A 303 -9.72 11.34 1.45
C ARG A 303 -10.82 10.98 2.44
N LYS A 304 -11.36 11.96 3.16
CA LYS A 304 -12.44 11.74 4.13
C LYS A 304 -13.68 11.12 3.48
N SER A 305 -14.06 11.58 2.30
CA SER A 305 -15.18 11.02 1.54
C SER A 305 -14.94 9.55 1.20
N ILE A 306 -13.77 9.21 0.66
CA ILE A 306 -13.40 7.83 0.31
C ILE A 306 -13.41 6.93 1.54
N VAL A 307 -12.72 7.33 2.60
CA VAL A 307 -12.61 6.54 3.82
C VAL A 307 -13.96 6.32 4.48
N SER A 308 -14.80 7.38 4.56
CA SER A 308 -16.15 7.27 5.10
C SER A 308 -17.02 6.29 4.31
N GLN A 309 -16.99 6.35 2.98
CA GLN A 309 -17.74 5.40 2.14
C GLN A 309 -17.25 3.97 2.36
N CYS A 310 -15.93 3.74 2.26
CA CYS A 310 -15.34 2.42 2.43
C CYS A 310 -15.64 1.81 3.82
N ASN A 311 -15.57 2.60 4.88
CA ASN A 311 -15.89 2.14 6.24
C ASN A 311 -17.37 1.79 6.42
N ASN A 312 -18.26 2.39 5.63
CA ASN A 312 -19.68 2.06 5.58
C ASN A 312 -20.04 0.98 4.54
N ASN A 313 -19.06 0.25 4.02
CA ASN A 313 -19.23 -0.78 2.98
C ASN A 313 -19.82 -0.23 1.66
N VAL A 314 -19.60 1.04 1.39
CA VAL A 314 -19.95 1.68 0.12
C VAL A 314 -18.70 1.80 -0.73
N ILE A 315 -18.72 1.23 -1.92
CA ILE A 315 -17.62 1.36 -2.87
C ILE A 315 -17.71 2.76 -3.51
N PRO A 316 -16.65 3.59 -3.41
CA PRO A 316 -16.75 5.00 -3.81
C PRO A 316 -16.96 5.24 -5.32
N GLY A 317 -16.70 4.24 -6.17
CA GLY A 317 -16.76 4.41 -7.61
C GLY A 317 -15.56 5.19 -8.16
N GLU A 318 -15.77 5.97 -9.20
CA GLU A 318 -14.73 6.78 -9.84
C GLU A 318 -14.54 8.10 -9.08
N VAL A 319 -13.57 8.14 -8.18
CA VAL A 319 -13.22 9.35 -7.41
C VAL A 319 -11.81 9.77 -7.72
N TYR A 320 -11.57 11.07 -7.88
CA TYR A 320 -10.25 11.66 -8.18
C TYR A 320 -9.89 12.76 -7.18
N PHE A 321 -8.60 12.90 -6.87
CA PHE A 321 -8.15 13.95 -5.94
C PHE A 321 -8.18 15.36 -6.55
N ASN A 322 -8.14 15.51 -7.85
CA ASN A 322 -8.25 16.80 -8.60
C ASN A 322 -7.34 17.91 -8.02
N ILE A 323 -6.07 17.59 -7.81
CA ILE A 323 -5.08 18.48 -7.19
C ILE A 323 -4.11 19.12 -8.18
N TYR A 324 -4.23 18.76 -9.44
CA TYR A 324 -3.38 19.22 -10.54
C TYR A 324 -3.99 20.39 -11.29
#